data_93694bc81171dbd6608d88f138258e28
#
_entry.id   93694bc81171dbd6608d88f138258e28
#
_cell.length_a   1.000
_cell.length_b   1.000
_cell.length_c   1.000
_cell.angle_alpha   90.00
_cell.angle_beta   90.00
_cell.angle_gamma   90.00
#
_symmetry.space_group_name_H-M   'P 1'
#
loop_
_entity.id
_entity.type
_entity.pdbx_description
1 polymer ?
#
loop_
_entity_poly.entity_id
_entity_poly.type
_entity_poly.pdbx_seq_one_letter_code
_entity_poly.pdbx_strand_id
1 'polypeptide(L)'
;MSNQLTIQLLPKLPQSQFAKRRAKLAKALPNNSIAILQTAPAHIRNNDAEYKYRADSSFFYLTGFAEPESVMVLEKTDHAVNYTLFLREKDKLREIWDGKRVGLEGATADFGADKATAIGRIDEVMPNLIFGKKHVFARFNNELIGWLNQAKQLQRGEGWVDTITNIDSLINEMRLIKDESEIACMKVAAQISAYGHIRAMQSVAPLMQKNQGNESRLEAEVNYAFAQYGCVPSYNSIVAGGDNANILHYVENDQPLQDGDLVMIDAGAEYQHYAGDISRTFPVSGKFSDVQKQVYDIVLNANIAAINSLKAGEHSKIHHETALKVLTQGLIELGILTGDVDKLIADKAYLPFYMHGTGHWLGLDVHDAGRYTGDDGKPRKLEKGMVITVEPGLYFAHDNPLVPKKYRGIGIRIEDDVVITDGEPLVLTHDVPKTTEAIEALMQQKVDS
;
A
#
# COMPACT_ATOMS: atom_id res chain seq x y z
N MET A 1 22.61 -14.87 -21.00
CA MET A 1 22.71 -13.41 -20.74
C MET A 1 21.83 -13.17 -19.54
N SER A 2 22.39 -12.78 -18.40
CA SER A 2 21.62 -12.43 -17.22
C SER A 2 20.80 -11.19 -17.56
N ASN A 3 19.47 -11.32 -17.64
CA ASN A 3 18.60 -10.15 -17.66
C ASN A 3 18.64 -9.54 -16.26
N GLN A 4 19.71 -8.83 -15.91
CA GLN A 4 19.72 -8.01 -14.72
C GLN A 4 18.65 -6.92 -14.88
N LEU A 5 17.70 -6.91 -13.97
CA LEU A 5 16.69 -5.86 -13.89
C LEU A 5 17.43 -4.53 -13.63
N THR A 6 17.49 -3.65 -14.62
CA THR A 6 18.12 -2.33 -14.44
C THR A 6 17.06 -1.38 -13.89
N ILE A 7 17.06 -1.17 -12.56
CA ILE A 7 16.14 -0.27 -11.89
C ILE A 7 16.73 1.14 -11.86
N GLN A 8 16.07 2.07 -12.55
CA GLN A 8 16.45 3.48 -12.54
C GLN A 8 15.66 4.23 -11.48
N LEU A 9 16.34 4.70 -10.44
CA LEU A 9 15.72 5.54 -9.42
C LEU A 9 15.34 6.92 -9.98
N LEU A 10 14.20 7.41 -9.55
CA LEU A 10 13.73 8.74 -9.91
C LEU A 10 14.28 9.80 -8.94
N PRO A 11 14.42 11.05 -9.37
CA PRO A 11 14.63 12.16 -8.44
C PRO A 11 13.44 12.26 -7.48
N LYS A 12 13.66 12.90 -6.33
CA LYS A 12 12.55 13.21 -5.41
C LYS A 12 11.48 14.02 -6.13
N LEU A 13 10.24 13.76 -5.78
CA LEU A 13 9.10 14.53 -6.30
C LEU A 13 9.33 16.04 -6.06
N PRO A 14 9.21 16.87 -7.09
CA PRO A 14 9.47 18.30 -6.95
C PRO A 14 8.37 18.98 -6.13
N GLN A 15 8.71 20.04 -5.41
CA GLN A 15 7.76 20.79 -4.58
C GLN A 15 6.55 21.33 -5.36
N SER A 16 6.72 21.57 -6.65
CA SER A 16 5.62 21.96 -7.54
C SER A 16 4.47 20.94 -7.59
N GLN A 17 4.74 19.64 -7.40
CA GLN A 17 3.69 18.62 -7.35
C GLN A 17 2.86 18.76 -6.06
N PHE A 18 3.52 18.90 -4.92
CA PHE A 18 2.83 19.14 -3.65
C PHE A 18 2.04 20.44 -3.65
N ALA A 19 2.59 21.49 -4.24
CA ALA A 19 1.87 22.76 -4.43
C ALA A 19 0.60 22.60 -5.30
N LYS A 20 0.64 21.82 -6.39
CA LYS A 20 -0.54 21.49 -7.22
C LYS A 20 -1.60 20.76 -6.40
N ARG A 21 -1.19 19.82 -5.55
CA ARG A 21 -2.11 19.05 -4.68
C ARG A 21 -2.77 19.96 -3.63
N ARG A 22 -2.00 20.87 -2.99
CA ARG A 22 -2.56 21.90 -2.11
C ARG A 22 -3.52 22.82 -2.82
N ALA A 23 -3.20 23.24 -4.03
CA ALA A 23 -4.10 24.08 -4.85
C ALA A 23 -5.40 23.33 -5.22
N LYS A 24 -5.32 22.03 -5.55
CA LYS A 24 -6.50 21.18 -5.79
C LYS A 24 -7.38 21.07 -4.55
N LEU A 25 -6.79 20.86 -3.38
CA LEU A 25 -7.51 20.84 -2.09
C LEU A 25 -8.16 22.21 -1.84
N ALA A 26 -7.41 23.31 -1.95
CA ALA A 26 -7.92 24.66 -1.74
C ALA A 26 -9.10 24.99 -2.67
N LYS A 27 -9.09 24.49 -3.91
CA LYS A 27 -10.21 24.66 -4.85
C LYS A 27 -11.49 23.97 -4.35
N ALA A 28 -11.37 22.83 -3.70
CA ALA A 28 -12.50 22.07 -3.14
C ALA A 28 -13.04 22.68 -1.83
N LEU A 29 -12.23 23.47 -1.11
CA LEU A 29 -12.66 24.12 0.12
C LEU A 29 -13.58 25.33 -0.19
N PRO A 30 -14.64 25.58 0.61
CA PRO A 30 -15.40 26.83 0.55
C PRO A 30 -14.55 28.03 0.99
N ASN A 31 -14.99 29.24 0.64
CA ASN A 31 -14.35 30.45 1.17
C ASN A 31 -14.53 30.56 2.67
N ASN A 32 -13.65 31.30 3.31
CA ASN A 32 -13.58 31.45 4.77
C ASN A 32 -13.47 30.11 5.52
N SER A 33 -12.55 29.26 5.02
CA SER A 33 -12.25 27.95 5.60
C SER A 33 -10.80 27.83 6.09
N ILE A 34 -10.59 26.87 6.97
CA ILE A 34 -9.28 26.41 7.41
C ILE A 34 -9.22 24.88 7.30
N ALA A 35 -8.16 24.35 6.70
CA ALA A 35 -7.85 22.94 6.66
C ALA A 35 -6.61 22.68 7.53
N ILE A 36 -6.72 21.76 8.48
CA ILE A 36 -5.68 21.42 9.45
C ILE A 36 -5.40 19.93 9.30
N LEU A 37 -4.14 19.58 9.06
CA LEU A 37 -3.71 18.19 8.93
C LEU A 37 -2.39 17.97 9.69
N GLN A 38 -2.43 17.06 10.64
CA GLN A 38 -1.27 16.64 11.43
C GLN A 38 -0.57 15.47 10.77
N THR A 39 0.76 15.40 10.92
CA THR A 39 1.51 14.20 10.57
C THR A 39 1.35 13.10 11.62
N ALA A 40 1.86 11.89 11.32
CA ALA A 40 1.89 10.80 12.28
C ALA A 40 2.82 11.12 13.47
N PRO A 41 2.54 10.63 14.68
CA PRO A 41 3.48 10.68 15.79
C PRO A 41 4.66 9.75 15.56
N ALA A 42 5.80 10.01 16.19
CA ALA A 42 6.85 9.02 16.34
C ALA A 42 6.36 7.88 17.26
N HIS A 43 6.73 6.64 16.93
CA HIS A 43 6.32 5.46 17.69
C HIS A 43 7.50 4.82 18.40
N ILE A 44 7.36 4.62 19.70
CA ILE A 44 8.34 3.94 20.52
C ILE A 44 8.29 2.43 20.20
N ARG A 45 9.45 1.84 19.89
CA ARG A 45 9.63 0.41 19.74
C ARG A 45 9.80 -0.28 21.10
N ASN A 46 10.72 0.23 21.91
CA ASN A 46 10.93 -0.22 23.26
C ASN A 46 11.68 0.87 24.04
N ASN A 47 11.29 1.11 25.31
CA ASN A 47 11.89 2.08 26.20
C ASN A 47 12.08 3.46 25.51
N ASP A 48 13.31 3.85 25.20
CA ASP A 48 13.70 5.11 24.54
C ASP A 48 14.10 4.92 23.06
N ALA A 49 14.02 3.70 22.52
CA ALA A 49 14.27 3.41 21.10
C ALA A 49 12.99 3.53 20.29
N GLU A 50 13.05 4.27 19.18
CA GLU A 50 11.92 4.48 18.28
C GLU A 50 11.98 3.57 17.06
N TYR A 51 10.82 3.32 16.43
CA TYR A 51 10.75 2.83 15.07
C TYR A 51 11.23 3.91 14.11
N LYS A 52 11.73 3.49 12.93
CA LYS A 52 12.02 4.43 11.85
C LYS A 52 10.76 5.25 11.55
N TYR A 53 10.89 6.57 11.61
CA TYR A 53 9.75 7.46 11.40
C TYR A 53 9.23 7.37 9.97
N ARG A 54 7.90 7.35 9.84
CA ARG A 54 7.17 7.49 8.59
C ARG A 54 6.05 8.51 8.77
N ALA A 55 6.06 9.53 7.93
CA ALA A 55 5.02 10.56 7.95
C ALA A 55 3.65 9.98 7.58
N ASP A 56 2.57 10.60 8.09
CA ASP A 56 1.21 10.32 7.63
C ASP A 56 1.11 10.51 6.11
N SER A 57 0.50 9.57 5.43
CA SER A 57 0.44 9.55 3.97
C SER A 57 -0.31 10.75 3.37
N SER A 58 -1.41 11.18 3.98
CA SER A 58 -2.15 12.36 3.52
C SER A 58 -1.39 13.66 3.78
N PHE A 59 -0.69 13.75 4.92
CA PHE A 59 0.19 14.88 5.22
C PHE A 59 1.34 14.95 4.22
N PHE A 60 2.03 13.82 3.97
CA PHE A 60 3.09 13.74 2.97
C PHE A 60 2.57 14.07 1.57
N TYR A 61 1.40 13.56 1.18
CA TYR A 61 0.76 13.83 -0.11
C TYR A 61 0.60 15.32 -0.42
N LEU A 62 0.31 16.11 0.61
CA LEU A 62 0.09 17.54 0.47
C LEU A 62 1.34 18.40 0.67
N THR A 63 2.34 17.91 1.41
CA THR A 63 3.49 18.73 1.84
C THR A 63 4.83 18.28 1.27
N GLY A 64 5.01 16.98 1.03
CA GLY A 64 6.32 16.36 0.80
C GLY A 64 7.23 16.37 2.01
N PHE A 65 6.72 16.77 3.17
CA PHE A 65 7.47 16.92 4.41
C PHE A 65 7.40 15.62 5.23
N ALA A 66 8.54 15.14 5.72
CA ALA A 66 8.63 13.83 6.35
C ALA A 66 9.31 13.86 7.74
N GLU A 67 9.21 14.97 8.48
CA GLU A 67 9.65 15.01 9.88
C GLU A 67 8.44 14.90 10.82
N PRO A 68 8.62 14.29 12.02
CA PRO A 68 7.58 14.22 13.05
C PRO A 68 7.24 15.60 13.62
N GLU A 69 6.22 15.65 14.47
CA GLU A 69 5.79 16.86 15.20
C GLU A 69 5.51 18.03 14.22
N SER A 70 4.67 17.79 13.23
CA SER A 70 4.37 18.79 12.22
C SER A 70 2.89 18.86 11.90
N VAL A 71 2.42 20.08 11.59
CA VAL A 71 1.02 20.34 11.23
C VAL A 71 0.97 21.29 10.05
N MET A 72 0.24 20.88 9.02
CA MET A 72 -0.09 21.70 7.86
C MET A 72 -1.39 22.46 8.13
N VAL A 73 -1.40 23.75 7.82
CA VAL A 73 -2.60 24.58 7.83
C VAL A 73 -2.76 25.24 6.46
N LEU A 74 -3.95 25.11 5.88
CA LEU A 74 -4.36 25.82 4.67
C LEU A 74 -5.54 26.73 5.02
N GLU A 75 -5.35 28.03 4.94
CA GLU A 75 -6.39 29.01 5.13
C GLU A 75 -6.88 29.51 3.79
N LYS A 76 -8.19 29.45 3.54
CA LYS A 76 -8.80 30.03 2.36
C LYS A 76 -9.72 31.17 2.73
N THR A 77 -9.45 32.33 2.15
CA THR A 77 -10.30 33.52 2.21
C THR A 77 -10.90 33.80 0.82
N ASP A 78 -11.68 34.90 0.67
CA ASP A 78 -12.20 35.33 -0.62
C ASP A 78 -11.10 35.75 -1.61
N HIS A 79 -9.91 36.09 -1.11
CA HIS A 79 -8.85 36.71 -1.89
C HIS A 79 -7.55 35.93 -1.95
N ALA A 80 -7.33 35.00 -1.00
CA ALA A 80 -6.05 34.30 -0.87
C ALA A 80 -6.20 32.90 -0.31
N VAL A 81 -5.19 32.07 -0.61
CA VAL A 81 -4.92 30.79 0.06
C VAL A 81 -3.54 30.90 0.69
N ASN A 82 -3.44 30.71 1.99
CA ASN A 82 -2.17 30.74 2.72
C ASN A 82 -1.84 29.34 3.23
N TYR A 83 -0.61 28.90 2.99
CA TYR A 83 -0.07 27.65 3.50
C TYR A 83 0.89 27.91 4.66
N THR A 84 0.53 27.48 5.87
CA THR A 84 1.39 27.53 7.04
C THR A 84 1.84 26.12 7.43
N LEU A 85 3.13 25.95 7.71
CA LEU A 85 3.69 24.71 8.25
C LEU A 85 4.17 24.96 9.68
N PHE A 86 3.62 24.22 10.63
CA PHE A 86 4.15 24.10 11.98
C PHE A 86 5.12 22.94 12.03
N LEU A 87 6.32 23.13 12.56
CA LEU A 87 7.38 22.12 12.58
C LEU A 87 8.40 22.41 13.68
N ARG A 88 9.31 21.47 13.91
CA ARG A 88 10.40 21.63 14.86
C ARG A 88 11.41 22.67 14.38
N GLU A 89 11.84 23.54 15.29
CA GLU A 89 12.93 24.48 15.02
C GLU A 89 14.28 23.74 14.95
N LYS A 90 15.26 24.35 14.28
CA LYS A 90 16.65 23.90 14.37
C LYS A 90 17.14 24.07 15.80
N ASP A 91 17.66 23.00 16.37
CA ASP A 91 18.25 22.95 17.70
C ASP A 91 19.56 22.16 17.63
N LYS A 92 20.69 22.85 17.70
CA LYS A 92 22.03 22.24 17.54
C LYS A 92 22.30 21.14 18.58
N LEU A 93 21.76 21.24 19.79
CA LEU A 93 21.95 20.21 20.81
C LEU A 93 21.10 18.98 20.49
N ARG A 94 19.87 19.16 20.07
CA ARG A 94 19.00 18.06 19.65
C ARG A 94 19.47 17.41 18.35
N GLU A 95 19.94 18.20 17.39
CA GLU A 95 20.42 17.68 16.11
C GLU A 95 21.67 16.76 16.24
N ILE A 96 22.40 16.85 17.36
CA ILE A 96 23.50 15.92 17.70
C ILE A 96 22.93 14.52 18.00
N TRP A 97 21.72 14.42 18.54
CA TRP A 97 21.08 13.16 18.91
C TRP A 97 20.11 12.62 17.86
N ASP A 98 19.26 13.50 17.33
CA ASP A 98 18.09 13.11 16.52
C ASP A 98 18.33 13.31 15.01
N GLY A 99 19.47 13.85 14.62
CA GLY A 99 19.77 14.22 13.24
C GLY A 99 19.32 15.63 12.86
N LYS A 100 19.67 16.06 11.65
CA LYS A 100 19.39 17.42 11.15
C LYS A 100 17.88 17.64 10.99
N ARG A 101 17.46 18.86 11.30
CA ARG A 101 16.08 19.34 11.13
C ARG A 101 16.00 20.35 9.98
N VAL A 102 14.91 20.33 9.25
CA VAL A 102 14.61 21.32 8.21
C VAL A 102 14.54 22.73 8.79
N GLY A 103 13.84 22.90 9.92
CA GLY A 103 13.65 24.17 10.60
C GLY A 103 12.78 25.16 9.81
N LEU A 104 12.50 26.30 10.41
CA LEU A 104 11.54 27.27 9.87
C LEU A 104 11.96 27.83 8.50
N GLU A 105 13.25 28.13 8.32
CA GLU A 105 13.79 28.63 7.04
C GLU A 105 13.64 27.61 5.91
N GLY A 106 13.96 26.33 6.20
CA GLY A 106 13.82 25.27 5.21
C GLY A 106 12.36 25.00 4.83
N ALA A 107 11.41 25.16 5.76
CA ALA A 107 9.99 25.02 5.47
C ALA A 107 9.51 25.99 4.40
N THR A 108 9.99 27.22 4.41
CA THR A 108 9.65 28.25 3.41
C THR A 108 10.46 28.06 2.12
N ALA A 109 11.77 27.82 2.21
CA ALA A 109 12.65 27.71 1.06
C ALA A 109 12.43 26.43 0.23
N ASP A 110 12.28 25.28 0.91
CA ASP A 110 12.31 23.97 0.27
C ASP A 110 10.91 23.30 0.17
N PHE A 111 9.95 23.71 1.03
CA PHE A 111 8.61 23.10 1.09
C PHE A 111 7.48 24.05 0.70
N GLY A 112 7.83 25.28 0.32
CA GLY A 112 6.89 26.27 -0.23
C GLY A 112 5.82 26.71 0.76
N ALA A 113 6.11 26.72 2.06
CA ALA A 113 5.24 27.32 3.06
C ALA A 113 5.29 28.85 2.95
N ASP A 114 4.13 29.50 2.91
CA ASP A 114 4.05 30.95 2.99
C ASP A 114 4.49 31.46 4.36
N LYS A 115 4.24 30.63 5.39
CA LYS A 115 4.64 30.89 6.78
C LYS A 115 5.09 29.59 7.45
N ALA A 116 6.17 29.67 8.22
CA ALA A 116 6.63 28.60 9.10
C ALA A 116 6.56 29.05 10.55
N THR A 117 6.11 28.17 11.44
CA THR A 117 5.94 28.46 12.87
C THR A 117 6.45 27.28 13.68
N ALA A 118 7.14 27.57 14.80
CA ALA A 118 7.57 26.54 15.72
C ALA A 118 6.40 25.73 16.25
N ILE A 119 6.52 24.39 16.24
CA ILE A 119 5.44 23.50 16.70
C ILE A 119 5.08 23.74 18.17
N GLY A 120 6.05 24.10 19.01
CA GLY A 120 5.81 24.42 20.43
C GLY A 120 4.88 25.63 20.66
N ARG A 121 4.59 26.40 19.62
CA ARG A 121 3.66 27.54 19.68
C ARG A 121 2.28 27.23 19.11
N ILE A 122 2.00 25.97 18.76
CA ILE A 122 0.77 25.63 18.03
C ILE A 122 -0.49 25.99 18.85
N ASP A 123 -0.50 25.73 20.16
CA ASP A 123 -1.65 25.99 21.04
C ASP A 123 -1.92 27.50 21.24
N GLU A 124 -0.89 28.33 21.08
CA GLU A 124 -1.03 29.79 21.10
C GLU A 124 -1.58 30.32 19.76
N VAL A 125 -1.12 29.76 18.65
CA VAL A 125 -1.36 30.30 17.32
C VAL A 125 -2.64 29.76 16.68
N MET A 126 -2.90 28.45 16.82
CA MET A 126 -4.00 27.77 16.13
C MET A 126 -5.38 28.33 16.47
N PRO A 127 -5.71 28.69 17.74
CA PRO A 127 -6.99 29.31 18.05
C PRO A 127 -7.23 30.62 17.28
N ASN A 128 -6.15 31.41 17.07
CA ASN A 128 -6.24 32.66 16.31
C ASN A 128 -6.42 32.41 14.80
N LEU A 129 -5.88 31.33 14.25
CA LEU A 129 -6.10 30.94 12.85
C LEU A 129 -7.53 30.42 12.62
N ILE A 130 -8.10 29.74 13.59
CA ILE A 130 -9.49 29.25 13.56
C ILE A 130 -10.49 30.39 13.77
N PHE A 131 -10.11 31.40 14.54
CA PHE A 131 -10.98 32.53 14.85
C PHE A 131 -11.52 33.20 13.58
N GLY A 132 -12.83 33.39 13.52
CA GLY A 132 -13.52 34.02 12.39
C GLY A 132 -13.68 33.14 11.15
N LYS A 133 -13.23 31.87 11.15
CA LYS A 133 -13.49 30.91 10.07
C LYS A 133 -14.90 30.33 10.19
N LYS A 134 -15.56 30.15 9.04
CA LYS A 134 -16.88 29.52 8.97
C LYS A 134 -16.79 27.99 8.86
N HIS A 135 -15.74 27.47 8.21
CA HIS A 135 -15.60 26.07 7.91
C HIS A 135 -14.24 25.55 8.37
N VAL A 136 -14.23 24.49 9.17
CA VAL A 136 -13.02 23.81 9.64
C VAL A 136 -12.98 22.42 9.02
N PHE A 137 -11.89 22.09 8.36
CA PHE A 137 -11.60 20.77 7.80
C PHE A 137 -10.42 20.18 8.55
N ALA A 138 -10.65 19.12 9.31
CA ALA A 138 -9.61 18.47 10.12
C ALA A 138 -10.00 17.04 10.46
N ARG A 139 -9.05 16.23 10.94
CA ARG A 139 -9.35 14.98 11.65
C ARG A 139 -9.81 15.29 13.05
N PHE A 140 -10.84 14.58 13.52
CA PHE A 140 -11.37 14.78 14.88
C PHE A 140 -10.45 14.15 15.92
N ASN A 141 -9.86 14.98 16.78
CA ASN A 141 -9.02 14.59 17.90
C ASN A 141 -9.15 15.60 19.06
N ASN A 142 -8.49 15.30 20.18
CA ASN A 142 -8.55 16.13 21.37
C ASN A 142 -7.89 17.51 21.19
N GLU A 143 -6.82 17.58 20.40
CA GLU A 143 -6.14 18.84 20.10
C GLU A 143 -7.07 19.79 19.33
N LEU A 144 -7.73 19.30 18.30
CA LEU A 144 -8.71 20.08 17.54
C LEU A 144 -9.81 20.63 18.45
N ILE A 145 -10.36 19.78 19.33
CA ILE A 145 -11.40 20.21 20.30
C ILE A 145 -10.88 21.31 21.22
N GLY A 146 -9.63 21.15 21.69
CA GLY A 146 -8.95 22.16 22.51
C GLY A 146 -8.83 23.51 21.78
N TRP A 147 -8.33 23.51 20.55
CA TRP A 147 -8.17 24.73 19.75
C TRP A 147 -9.51 25.39 19.40
N LEU A 148 -10.53 24.61 19.08
CA LEU A 148 -11.88 25.11 18.84
C LEU A 148 -12.47 25.80 20.07
N ASN A 149 -12.32 25.19 21.25
CA ASN A 149 -12.81 25.77 22.50
C ASN A 149 -12.09 27.10 22.83
N GLN A 150 -10.77 27.17 22.62
CA GLN A 150 -10.00 28.40 22.81
C GLN A 150 -10.39 29.47 21.79
N ALA A 151 -10.54 29.12 20.50
CA ALA A 151 -10.98 30.04 19.46
C ALA A 151 -12.38 30.61 19.77
N LYS A 152 -13.29 29.79 20.32
CA LYS A 152 -14.61 30.22 20.74
C LYS A 152 -14.55 31.27 21.86
N GLN A 153 -13.59 31.18 22.78
CA GLN A 153 -13.42 32.16 23.84
C GLN A 153 -12.93 33.52 23.32
N LEU A 154 -12.24 33.58 22.18
CA LEU A 154 -11.82 34.83 21.55
C LEU A 154 -12.99 35.58 20.92
N GLN A 155 -14.10 34.93 20.67
CA GLN A 155 -15.22 35.47 19.93
C GLN A 155 -16.23 36.18 20.83
N ARG A 156 -16.54 37.42 20.51
CA ARG A 156 -17.64 38.19 21.12
C ARG A 156 -18.74 38.39 20.06
N GLY A 157 -19.91 37.76 20.23
CA GLY A 157 -21.07 37.93 19.35
C GLY A 157 -21.31 36.76 18.40
N GLU A 158 -22.06 37.01 17.33
CA GLU A 158 -22.46 36.03 16.31
C GLU A 158 -21.27 35.67 15.38
N GLY A 159 -21.29 34.48 14.80
CA GLY A 159 -20.35 34.09 13.76
C GLY A 159 -19.33 33.05 14.15
N TRP A 160 -19.74 32.04 14.91
CA TRP A 160 -18.95 30.84 15.17
C TRP A 160 -18.82 29.95 13.93
N VAL A 161 -17.92 28.95 13.98
CA VAL A 161 -17.75 27.92 12.95
C VAL A 161 -19.10 27.28 12.60
N ASP A 162 -19.46 27.34 11.32
CA ASP A 162 -20.74 26.78 10.84
C ASP A 162 -20.63 25.26 10.62
N THR A 163 -19.44 24.77 10.16
CA THR A 163 -19.22 23.35 9.91
C THR A 163 -17.84 22.89 10.33
N ILE A 164 -17.78 21.67 10.84
CA ILE A 164 -16.54 20.92 11.08
C ILE A 164 -16.65 19.64 10.27
N THR A 165 -15.73 19.45 9.33
CA THR A 165 -15.77 18.35 8.37
C THR A 165 -14.47 17.53 8.45
N ASN A 166 -14.56 16.20 8.39
CA ASN A 166 -13.38 15.35 8.27
C ASN A 166 -12.69 15.61 6.93
N ILE A 167 -11.44 16.08 7.00
CA ILE A 167 -10.62 16.42 5.83
C ILE A 167 -10.31 15.19 4.95
N ASP A 168 -10.25 14.00 5.54
CA ASP A 168 -9.93 12.77 4.81
C ASP A 168 -10.93 12.49 3.67
N SER A 169 -12.18 12.90 3.81
CA SER A 169 -13.17 12.75 2.73
C SER A 169 -12.76 13.41 1.42
N LEU A 170 -12.04 14.54 1.49
CA LEU A 170 -11.53 15.24 0.32
C LEU A 170 -10.18 14.67 -0.15
N ILE A 171 -9.27 14.42 0.79
CA ILE A 171 -7.91 13.98 0.45
C ILE A 171 -7.92 12.56 -0.12
N ASN A 172 -8.76 11.65 0.42
CA ASN A 172 -8.85 10.27 -0.03
C ASN A 172 -9.29 10.19 -1.50
N GLU A 173 -10.26 11.02 -1.91
CA GLU A 173 -10.68 11.10 -3.32
C GLU A 173 -9.60 11.72 -4.21
N MET A 174 -8.75 12.61 -3.67
CA MET A 174 -7.62 13.14 -4.41
C MET A 174 -6.50 12.11 -4.59
N ARG A 175 -6.25 11.26 -3.57
CA ARG A 175 -5.23 10.21 -3.58
C ARG A 175 -5.63 9.03 -4.47
N LEU A 176 -6.92 8.77 -4.64
CA LEU A 176 -7.42 7.63 -5.40
C LEU A 176 -6.99 7.66 -6.87
N ILE A 177 -7.00 8.85 -7.50
CA ILE A 177 -6.57 9.02 -8.89
C ILE A 177 -5.10 9.48 -8.92
N LYS A 178 -4.20 8.58 -9.27
CA LYS A 178 -2.76 8.82 -9.33
C LYS A 178 -2.40 9.59 -10.61
N ASP A 179 -1.57 10.60 -10.47
CA ASP A 179 -0.96 11.28 -11.60
C ASP A 179 0.25 10.49 -12.17
N GLU A 180 0.78 10.94 -13.29
CA GLU A 180 1.91 10.27 -13.97
C GLU A 180 3.17 10.16 -13.08
N SER A 181 3.41 11.14 -12.21
CA SER A 181 4.57 11.12 -11.31
C SER A 181 4.39 10.13 -10.17
N GLU A 182 3.18 9.94 -9.69
CA GLU A 182 2.82 8.93 -8.69
C GLU A 182 2.95 7.52 -9.29
N ILE A 183 2.39 7.30 -10.48
CA ILE A 183 2.49 6.02 -11.22
C ILE A 183 3.97 5.69 -11.50
N ALA A 184 4.79 6.69 -11.84
CA ALA A 184 6.23 6.47 -12.03
C ALA A 184 6.93 6.00 -10.74
N CYS A 185 6.60 6.58 -9.57
CA CYS A 185 7.11 6.11 -8.27
C CYS A 185 6.65 4.69 -7.96
N MET A 186 5.36 4.38 -8.17
CA MET A 186 4.81 3.04 -7.97
C MET A 186 5.46 2.00 -8.90
N LYS A 187 5.76 2.37 -10.14
CA LYS A 187 6.50 1.49 -11.07
C LYS A 187 7.88 1.14 -10.53
N VAL A 188 8.60 2.11 -9.96
CA VAL A 188 9.91 1.85 -9.33
C VAL A 188 9.75 0.98 -8.08
N ALA A 189 8.73 1.23 -7.24
CA ALA A 189 8.42 0.37 -6.09
C ALA A 189 8.14 -1.08 -6.52
N ALA A 190 7.33 -1.27 -7.56
CA ALA A 190 7.03 -2.58 -8.13
C ALA A 190 8.28 -3.29 -8.69
N GLN A 191 9.17 -2.56 -9.38
CA GLN A 191 10.44 -3.11 -9.89
C GLN A 191 11.38 -3.56 -8.76
N ILE A 192 11.49 -2.77 -7.69
CA ILE A 192 12.30 -3.12 -6.51
C ILE A 192 11.68 -4.33 -5.81
N SER A 193 10.35 -4.38 -5.69
CA SER A 193 9.62 -5.53 -5.14
C SER A 193 9.86 -6.79 -5.98
N ALA A 194 9.74 -6.69 -7.31
CA ALA A 194 10.03 -7.78 -8.25
C ALA A 194 11.46 -8.33 -8.08
N TYR A 195 12.44 -7.45 -7.93
CA TYR A 195 13.82 -7.86 -7.68
C TYR A 195 13.97 -8.65 -6.38
N GLY A 196 13.25 -8.28 -5.31
CA GLY A 196 13.21 -9.04 -4.06
C GLY A 196 12.67 -10.45 -4.25
N HIS A 197 11.56 -10.60 -4.95
CA HIS A 197 10.96 -11.91 -5.28
C HIS A 197 11.88 -12.77 -6.16
N ILE A 198 12.50 -12.19 -7.18
CA ILE A 198 13.45 -12.88 -8.06
C ILE A 198 14.63 -13.42 -7.24
N ARG A 199 15.22 -12.60 -6.36
CA ARG A 199 16.31 -13.04 -5.48
C ARG A 199 15.88 -14.18 -4.56
N ALA A 200 14.71 -14.08 -3.94
CA ALA A 200 14.20 -15.13 -3.08
C ALA A 200 14.02 -16.46 -3.84
N MET A 201 13.41 -16.44 -5.03
CA MET A 201 13.25 -17.62 -5.87
C MET A 201 14.59 -18.28 -6.24
N GLN A 202 15.59 -17.47 -6.62
CA GLN A 202 16.92 -17.96 -6.98
C GLN A 202 17.71 -18.50 -5.76
N SER A 203 17.38 -18.02 -4.55
CA SER A 203 18.09 -18.38 -3.31
C SER A 203 17.64 -19.72 -2.71
N VAL A 204 16.45 -20.23 -3.06
CA VAL A 204 15.90 -21.45 -2.45
C VAL A 204 16.83 -22.66 -2.62
N ALA A 205 17.20 -23.00 -3.85
CA ALA A 205 18.02 -24.18 -4.12
C ALA A 205 19.40 -24.14 -3.42
N PRO A 206 20.17 -23.02 -3.47
CA PRO A 206 21.40 -22.89 -2.68
C PRO A 206 21.21 -23.02 -1.17
N LEU A 207 20.12 -22.51 -0.60
CA LEU A 207 19.81 -22.61 0.82
C LEU A 207 19.47 -24.06 1.21
N MET A 208 18.64 -24.76 0.44
CA MET A 208 18.28 -26.15 0.68
C MET A 208 19.49 -27.08 0.61
N GLN A 209 20.37 -26.90 -0.38
CA GLN A 209 21.62 -27.68 -0.50
C GLN A 209 22.55 -27.53 0.72
N LYS A 210 22.50 -26.39 1.40
CA LYS A 210 23.30 -26.13 2.61
C LYS A 210 22.58 -26.51 3.91
N ASN A 211 21.39 -27.10 3.85
CA ASN A 211 20.50 -27.32 5.02
C ASN A 211 20.18 -26.00 5.77
N GLN A 212 20.02 -24.93 5.04
CA GLN A 212 19.72 -23.58 5.56
C GLN A 212 18.39 -23.04 5.03
N GLY A 213 17.57 -23.87 4.40
CA GLY A 213 16.23 -23.52 3.91
C GLY A 213 15.31 -23.15 5.06
N ASN A 214 14.97 -21.85 5.16
CA ASN A 214 14.12 -21.30 6.21
C ASN A 214 13.44 -20.05 5.68
N GLU A 215 12.22 -19.80 6.12
CA GLU A 215 11.41 -18.62 5.74
C GLU A 215 12.18 -17.31 6.01
N SER A 216 12.81 -17.17 7.18
CA SER A 216 13.59 -15.98 7.55
C SER A 216 14.78 -15.71 6.62
N ARG A 217 15.34 -16.75 6.00
CA ARG A 217 16.42 -16.58 5.03
C ARG A 217 15.91 -16.00 3.71
N LEU A 218 14.73 -16.40 3.28
CA LEU A 218 14.10 -15.83 2.10
C LEU A 218 13.65 -14.39 2.36
N GLU A 219 13.10 -14.10 3.54
CA GLU A 219 12.80 -12.73 3.95
C GLU A 219 14.05 -11.85 3.94
N ALA A 220 15.19 -12.36 4.40
CA ALA A 220 16.45 -11.63 4.37
C ALA A 220 16.90 -11.30 2.93
N GLU A 221 16.68 -12.17 1.94
CA GLU A 221 16.97 -11.89 0.52
C GLU A 221 16.06 -10.79 -0.05
N VAL A 222 14.77 -10.82 0.31
CA VAL A 222 13.80 -9.76 -0.07
C VAL A 222 14.22 -8.43 0.54
N ASN A 223 14.48 -8.40 1.85
CA ASN A 223 14.89 -7.20 2.57
C ASN A 223 16.25 -6.64 2.08
N TYR A 224 17.18 -7.52 1.70
CA TYR A 224 18.44 -7.12 1.08
C TYR A 224 18.21 -6.38 -0.23
N ALA A 225 17.32 -6.91 -1.09
CA ALA A 225 16.98 -6.25 -2.35
C ALA A 225 16.39 -4.84 -2.11
N PHE A 226 15.47 -4.71 -1.17
CA PHE A 226 14.87 -3.40 -0.83
C PHE A 226 15.92 -2.42 -0.30
N ALA A 227 16.76 -2.88 0.62
CA ALA A 227 17.80 -2.06 1.24
C ALA A 227 18.84 -1.56 0.25
N GLN A 228 19.17 -2.32 -0.82
CA GLN A 228 20.08 -1.88 -1.87
C GLN A 228 19.64 -0.60 -2.57
N TYR A 229 18.32 -0.37 -2.64
CA TYR A 229 17.74 0.84 -3.23
C TYR A 229 17.29 1.87 -2.18
N GLY A 230 17.70 1.69 -0.91
CA GLY A 230 17.33 2.58 0.20
C GLY A 230 15.87 2.49 0.60
N CYS A 231 15.18 1.45 0.17
CA CYS A 231 13.78 1.16 0.50
C CYS A 231 13.64 0.34 1.78
N VAL A 232 12.44 0.35 2.33
CA VAL A 232 11.99 -0.52 3.41
C VAL A 232 10.77 -1.30 2.91
N PRO A 233 10.38 -2.40 3.57
CA PRO A 233 9.10 -3.03 3.30
C PRO A 233 7.94 -2.05 3.50
N SER A 234 6.96 -2.06 2.61
CA SER A 234 5.73 -1.24 2.70
C SER A 234 4.76 -1.80 3.76
N TYR A 235 4.89 -3.07 4.07
CA TYR A 235 4.19 -3.81 5.13
C TYR A 235 5.07 -4.95 5.63
N ASN A 236 4.66 -5.64 6.71
CA ASN A 236 5.39 -6.82 7.19
C ASN A 236 5.30 -7.93 6.14
N SER A 237 6.45 -8.32 5.59
CA SER A 237 6.52 -9.36 4.57
C SER A 237 6.00 -10.69 5.09
N ILE A 238 5.30 -11.43 4.25
CA ILE A 238 4.83 -12.78 4.48
C ILE A 238 5.75 -13.72 3.70
N VAL A 239 6.36 -14.68 4.40
CA VAL A 239 7.15 -15.76 3.79
C VAL A 239 6.68 -17.07 4.38
N ALA A 240 5.77 -17.75 3.69
CA ALA A 240 5.00 -18.86 4.24
C ALA A 240 5.30 -20.17 3.49
N GLY A 241 6.01 -21.10 4.13
CA GLY A 241 6.32 -22.42 3.61
C GLY A 241 5.21 -23.43 3.92
N GLY A 242 4.87 -24.30 2.96
CA GLY A 242 3.90 -25.39 3.14
C GLY A 242 2.54 -24.90 3.65
N ASP A 243 2.07 -25.49 4.76
CA ASP A 243 0.75 -25.17 5.33
C ASP A 243 0.62 -23.75 5.90
N ASN A 244 1.75 -23.08 6.23
CA ASN A 244 1.74 -21.67 6.65
C ASN A 244 1.14 -20.74 5.61
N ALA A 245 1.24 -21.08 4.31
CA ALA A 245 0.63 -20.35 3.21
C ALA A 245 -0.91 -20.31 3.27
N ASN A 246 -1.55 -21.10 4.13
CA ASN A 246 -2.98 -21.06 4.40
C ASN A 246 -3.37 -20.03 5.49
N ILE A 247 -2.39 -19.35 6.11
CA ILE A 247 -2.56 -18.25 7.06
C ILE A 247 -2.34 -16.95 6.28
N LEU A 248 -3.40 -16.19 6.02
CA LEU A 248 -3.38 -15.07 5.07
C LEU A 248 -2.36 -13.97 5.40
N HIS A 249 -2.16 -13.66 6.68
CA HIS A 249 -1.21 -12.66 7.17
C HIS A 249 -0.17 -13.31 8.11
N TYR A 250 0.50 -14.38 7.61
CA TYR A 250 1.57 -15.06 8.32
C TYR A 250 2.84 -14.20 8.29
N VAL A 251 3.28 -13.71 9.43
CA VAL A 251 4.42 -12.78 9.55
C VAL A 251 5.53 -13.27 10.48
N GLU A 252 5.40 -14.46 11.04
CA GLU A 252 6.40 -15.09 11.89
C GLU A 252 7.68 -15.39 11.10
N ASN A 253 7.55 -15.93 9.89
CA ASN A 253 8.63 -16.19 8.93
C ASN A 253 9.83 -16.96 9.53
N ASP A 254 9.58 -17.91 10.42
CA ASP A 254 10.65 -18.56 11.22
C ASP A 254 10.78 -20.07 11.02
N GLN A 255 9.92 -20.68 10.20
CA GLN A 255 9.90 -22.13 10.03
C GLN A 255 10.85 -22.62 8.94
N PRO A 256 11.40 -23.86 9.10
CA PRO A 256 12.22 -24.47 8.06
C PRO A 256 11.37 -24.85 6.85
N LEU A 257 11.92 -24.64 5.65
CA LEU A 257 11.31 -25.08 4.39
C LEU A 257 11.55 -26.58 4.21
N GLN A 258 10.53 -27.31 3.75
CA GLN A 258 10.61 -28.73 3.47
C GLN A 258 10.66 -29.00 1.96
N ASP A 259 11.41 -30.04 1.57
CA ASP A 259 11.38 -30.51 0.20
C ASP A 259 9.97 -31.01 -0.17
N GLY A 260 9.48 -30.57 -1.33
CA GLY A 260 8.12 -30.87 -1.80
C GLY A 260 7.07 -29.85 -1.41
N ASP A 261 7.37 -28.88 -0.54
CA ASP A 261 6.48 -27.76 -0.22
C ASP A 261 6.47 -26.68 -1.32
N LEU A 262 5.41 -25.88 -1.32
CA LEU A 262 5.42 -24.55 -1.91
C LEU A 262 5.83 -23.52 -0.86
N VAL A 263 6.41 -22.41 -1.29
CA VAL A 263 6.55 -21.21 -0.46
C VAL A 263 5.86 -20.05 -1.15
N MET A 264 5.00 -19.38 -0.40
CA MET A 264 4.33 -18.14 -0.80
C MET A 264 5.07 -16.97 -0.18
N ILE A 265 5.47 -16.01 -0.99
CA ILE A 265 5.99 -14.72 -0.54
C ILE A 265 5.02 -13.65 -0.96
N ASP A 266 4.65 -12.80 0.00
CA ASP A 266 3.88 -11.58 -0.19
C ASP A 266 4.68 -10.44 0.43
N ALA A 267 5.26 -9.59 -0.44
CA ALA A 267 6.19 -8.56 -0.04
C ALA A 267 6.28 -7.44 -1.08
N GLY A 268 6.32 -6.21 -0.60
CA GLY A 268 6.47 -5.04 -1.42
C GLY A 268 7.39 -3.98 -0.82
N ALA A 269 8.11 -3.26 -1.66
CA ALA A 269 9.00 -2.17 -1.26
C ALA A 269 8.24 -0.84 -1.20
N GLU A 270 8.58 0.01 -0.23
CA GLU A 270 8.15 1.41 -0.21
C GLU A 270 9.21 2.30 -0.87
N TYR A 271 8.88 2.91 -2.01
CA TYR A 271 9.73 3.86 -2.70
C TYR A 271 9.11 5.26 -2.74
N GLN A 272 9.79 6.26 -2.17
CA GLN A 272 9.27 7.63 -2.01
C GLN A 272 7.85 7.66 -1.42
N HIS A 273 7.59 6.86 -0.39
CA HIS A 273 6.31 6.63 0.27
C HIS A 273 5.25 5.87 -0.55
N TYR A 274 5.51 5.48 -1.80
CA TYR A 274 4.59 4.67 -2.59
C TYR A 274 4.90 3.18 -2.39
N ALA A 275 3.86 2.41 -2.12
CA ALA A 275 3.94 0.97 -1.91
C ALA A 275 3.95 0.21 -3.25
N GLY A 276 4.73 -0.87 -3.29
CA GLY A 276 4.50 -1.99 -4.19
C GLY A 276 3.88 -3.15 -3.40
N ASP A 277 3.18 -4.05 -4.09
CA ASP A 277 2.52 -5.20 -3.50
C ASP A 277 2.58 -6.41 -4.45
N ILE A 278 3.23 -7.48 -4.04
CA ILE A 278 3.42 -8.68 -4.87
C ILE A 278 3.29 -9.94 -4.03
N SER A 279 2.38 -10.83 -4.43
CA SER A 279 2.43 -12.22 -3.98
C SER A 279 2.87 -13.14 -5.10
N ARG A 280 3.81 -14.03 -4.79
CA ARG A 280 4.21 -15.14 -5.65
C ARG A 280 4.34 -16.42 -4.85
N THR A 281 3.92 -17.54 -5.45
CA THR A 281 4.06 -18.87 -4.89
C THR A 281 4.94 -19.72 -5.81
N PHE A 282 5.92 -20.41 -5.26
CA PHE A 282 6.88 -21.22 -6.02
C PHE A 282 7.35 -22.45 -5.23
N PRO A 283 7.82 -23.52 -5.91
CA PRO A 283 8.16 -24.78 -5.26
C PRO A 283 9.55 -24.73 -4.59
N VAL A 284 9.66 -25.23 -3.35
CA VAL A 284 10.94 -25.33 -2.63
C VAL A 284 11.93 -26.22 -3.38
N SER A 285 11.46 -27.29 -4.06
CA SER A 285 12.29 -28.18 -4.88
C SER A 285 12.78 -27.57 -6.19
N GLY A 286 12.30 -26.36 -6.56
CA GLY A 286 12.57 -25.73 -7.86
C GLY A 286 11.73 -26.27 -9.01
N LYS A 287 10.79 -27.20 -8.75
CA LYS A 287 9.88 -27.77 -9.75
C LYS A 287 8.52 -28.05 -9.13
N PHE A 288 7.46 -27.61 -9.78
CA PHE A 288 6.10 -27.92 -9.36
C PHE A 288 5.78 -29.42 -9.59
N SER A 289 5.15 -30.05 -8.60
CA SER A 289 4.50 -31.35 -8.85
C SER A 289 3.23 -31.16 -9.71
N ASP A 290 2.77 -32.22 -10.35
CA ASP A 290 1.55 -32.18 -11.16
C ASP A 290 0.32 -31.69 -10.37
N VAL A 291 0.25 -32.05 -9.09
CA VAL A 291 -0.84 -31.65 -8.18
C VAL A 291 -0.75 -30.16 -7.86
N GLN A 292 0.44 -29.67 -7.55
CA GLN A 292 0.67 -28.24 -7.27
C GLN A 292 0.38 -27.39 -8.52
N LYS A 293 0.84 -27.85 -9.71
CA LYS A 293 0.60 -27.17 -10.98
C LYS A 293 -0.89 -27.07 -11.31
N GLN A 294 -1.68 -28.11 -11.05
CA GLN A 294 -3.14 -28.06 -11.26
C GLN A 294 -3.80 -26.94 -10.48
N VAL A 295 -3.46 -26.79 -9.19
CA VAL A 295 -4.01 -25.71 -8.34
C VAL A 295 -3.45 -24.35 -8.75
N TYR A 296 -2.14 -24.28 -9.03
CA TYR A 296 -1.45 -23.06 -9.43
C TYR A 296 -2.05 -22.47 -10.73
N ASP A 297 -2.27 -23.30 -11.74
CA ASP A 297 -2.80 -22.86 -13.03
C ASP A 297 -4.23 -22.30 -12.90
N ILE A 298 -5.05 -22.80 -11.95
CA ILE A 298 -6.37 -22.22 -11.66
C ILE A 298 -6.22 -20.80 -11.09
N VAL A 299 -5.34 -20.60 -10.11
CA VAL A 299 -5.11 -19.29 -9.51
C VAL A 299 -4.50 -18.31 -10.53
N LEU A 300 -3.55 -18.77 -11.36
CA LEU A 300 -2.95 -17.98 -12.42
C LEU A 300 -4.00 -17.53 -13.45
N ASN A 301 -4.89 -18.44 -13.86
CA ASN A 301 -5.97 -18.12 -14.79
C ASN A 301 -6.96 -17.12 -14.19
N ALA A 302 -7.23 -17.22 -12.87
CA ALA A 302 -8.06 -16.27 -12.15
C ALA A 302 -7.41 -14.88 -12.10
N ASN A 303 -6.10 -14.79 -11.81
CA ASN A 303 -5.34 -13.55 -11.84
C ASN A 303 -5.37 -12.89 -13.22
N ILE A 304 -5.07 -13.63 -14.28
CA ILE A 304 -5.08 -13.13 -15.66
C ILE A 304 -6.48 -12.64 -16.06
N ALA A 305 -7.51 -13.42 -15.78
CA ALA A 305 -8.89 -13.07 -16.13
C ALA A 305 -9.35 -11.81 -15.36
N ALA A 306 -9.04 -11.73 -14.07
CA ALA A 306 -9.37 -10.59 -13.23
C ALA A 306 -8.67 -9.30 -13.71
N ILE A 307 -7.37 -9.37 -14.03
CA ILE A 307 -6.63 -8.24 -14.61
C ILE A 307 -7.30 -7.76 -15.91
N ASN A 308 -7.60 -8.67 -16.82
CA ASN A 308 -8.20 -8.33 -18.11
C ASN A 308 -9.62 -7.73 -18.00
N SER A 309 -10.31 -7.95 -16.87
CA SER A 309 -11.62 -7.36 -16.61
C SER A 309 -11.56 -5.89 -16.16
N LEU A 310 -10.38 -5.40 -15.72
CA LEU A 310 -10.19 -4.07 -15.19
C LEU A 310 -10.11 -3.03 -16.30
N LYS A 311 -11.23 -2.38 -16.61
CA LYS A 311 -11.32 -1.31 -17.61
C LYS A 311 -11.99 -0.08 -17.05
N ALA A 312 -11.58 1.10 -17.52
CA ALA A 312 -12.26 2.35 -17.16
C ALA A 312 -13.75 2.27 -17.52
N GLY A 313 -14.61 2.69 -16.59
CA GLY A 313 -16.06 2.60 -16.71
C GLY A 313 -16.71 1.35 -16.14
N GLU A 314 -15.98 0.26 -15.94
CA GLU A 314 -16.44 -0.92 -15.21
C GLU A 314 -16.58 -0.61 -13.70
N HIS A 315 -17.29 -1.46 -12.98
CA HIS A 315 -17.45 -1.28 -11.53
C HIS A 315 -16.28 -1.89 -10.74
N SER A 316 -15.99 -1.32 -9.57
CA SER A 316 -14.81 -1.67 -8.74
C SER A 316 -14.75 -3.13 -8.27
N LYS A 317 -15.85 -3.90 -8.37
CA LYS A 317 -15.89 -5.33 -7.98
C LYS A 317 -15.71 -6.28 -9.15
N ILE A 318 -15.58 -5.80 -10.39
CA ILE A 318 -15.57 -6.65 -11.60
C ILE A 318 -14.47 -7.71 -11.55
N HIS A 319 -13.27 -7.35 -11.09
CA HIS A 319 -12.13 -8.27 -10.98
C HIS A 319 -12.40 -9.39 -9.96
N HIS A 320 -13.05 -9.07 -8.83
CA HIS A 320 -13.42 -10.06 -7.82
C HIS A 320 -14.47 -11.05 -8.37
N GLU A 321 -15.52 -10.54 -9.00
CA GLU A 321 -16.57 -11.38 -9.59
C GLU A 321 -16.00 -12.27 -10.69
N THR A 322 -15.04 -11.77 -11.47
CA THR A 322 -14.35 -12.55 -12.51
C THR A 322 -13.48 -13.63 -11.90
N ALA A 323 -12.66 -13.28 -10.88
CA ALA A 323 -11.82 -14.26 -10.18
C ALA A 323 -12.65 -15.36 -9.53
N LEU A 324 -13.76 -15.02 -8.86
CA LEU A 324 -14.65 -16.00 -8.23
C LEU A 324 -15.19 -17.03 -9.22
N LYS A 325 -15.57 -16.63 -10.43
CA LYS A 325 -16.03 -17.58 -11.46
C LYS A 325 -14.96 -18.57 -11.84
N VAL A 326 -13.73 -18.10 -12.08
CA VAL A 326 -12.60 -18.97 -12.48
C VAL A 326 -12.21 -19.89 -11.33
N LEU A 327 -12.08 -19.36 -10.10
CA LEU A 327 -11.72 -20.16 -8.92
C LEU A 327 -12.79 -21.20 -8.60
N THR A 328 -14.09 -20.84 -8.66
CA THR A 328 -15.19 -21.77 -8.38
C THR A 328 -15.27 -22.88 -9.42
N GLN A 329 -15.08 -22.54 -10.72
CA GLN A 329 -14.97 -23.52 -11.79
C GLN A 329 -13.78 -24.47 -11.55
N GLY A 330 -12.62 -23.93 -11.17
CA GLY A 330 -11.43 -24.71 -10.83
C GLY A 330 -11.67 -25.65 -9.64
N LEU A 331 -12.38 -25.22 -8.60
CA LEU A 331 -12.73 -26.08 -7.47
C LEU A 331 -13.65 -27.26 -7.89
N ILE A 332 -14.50 -27.07 -8.89
CA ILE A 332 -15.29 -28.17 -9.50
C ILE A 332 -14.37 -29.13 -10.25
N GLU A 333 -13.45 -28.62 -11.07
CA GLU A 333 -12.48 -29.43 -11.83
C GLU A 333 -11.57 -30.26 -10.94
N LEU A 334 -11.19 -29.72 -9.75
CA LEU A 334 -10.43 -30.46 -8.73
C LEU A 334 -11.29 -31.50 -7.98
N GLY A 335 -12.61 -31.52 -8.20
CA GLY A 335 -13.55 -32.41 -7.51
C GLY A 335 -13.80 -32.01 -6.04
N ILE A 336 -13.53 -30.75 -5.68
CA ILE A 336 -13.77 -30.18 -4.34
C ILE A 336 -15.21 -29.70 -4.22
N LEU A 337 -15.74 -29.05 -5.24
CA LEU A 337 -17.14 -28.63 -5.34
C LEU A 337 -17.87 -29.40 -6.44
N THR A 338 -19.20 -29.42 -6.34
CA THR A 338 -20.07 -30.05 -7.37
C THR A 338 -21.32 -29.18 -7.54
N GLY A 339 -21.65 -28.84 -8.77
CA GLY A 339 -22.88 -28.07 -9.07
C GLY A 339 -22.65 -26.98 -10.11
N ASP A 340 -23.61 -26.09 -10.20
CA ASP A 340 -23.58 -24.92 -11.08
C ASP A 340 -22.73 -23.81 -10.45
N VAL A 341 -21.86 -23.19 -11.23
CA VAL A 341 -20.90 -22.16 -10.77
C VAL A 341 -21.61 -20.95 -10.14
N ASP A 342 -22.64 -20.41 -10.82
CA ASP A 342 -23.31 -19.19 -10.35
C ASP A 342 -24.06 -19.46 -9.04
N LYS A 343 -24.66 -20.66 -8.92
CA LYS A 343 -25.30 -21.10 -7.68
C LYS A 343 -24.28 -21.27 -6.55
N LEU A 344 -23.14 -21.92 -6.81
CA LEU A 344 -22.09 -22.11 -5.80
C LEU A 344 -21.52 -20.77 -5.31
N ILE A 345 -21.38 -19.78 -6.21
CA ILE A 345 -20.99 -18.42 -5.84
C ILE A 345 -22.05 -17.74 -4.98
N ALA A 346 -23.34 -17.82 -5.38
CA ALA A 346 -24.45 -17.25 -4.63
C ALA A 346 -24.56 -17.85 -3.21
N ASP A 347 -24.37 -19.17 -3.10
CA ASP A 347 -24.38 -19.93 -1.85
C ASP A 347 -23.06 -19.75 -1.04
N LYS A 348 -22.07 -19.04 -1.58
CA LYS A 348 -20.74 -18.81 -1.00
C LYS A 348 -19.97 -20.11 -0.70
N ALA A 349 -20.19 -21.16 -1.47
CA ALA A 349 -19.55 -22.46 -1.28
C ALA A 349 -18.03 -22.44 -1.45
N TYR A 350 -17.48 -21.42 -2.10
CA TYR A 350 -16.07 -21.18 -2.28
C TYR A 350 -15.34 -20.68 -1.02
N LEU A 351 -16.06 -20.07 -0.05
CA LEU A 351 -15.46 -19.40 1.12
C LEU A 351 -14.49 -20.27 1.94
N PRO A 352 -14.69 -21.59 2.13
CA PRO A 352 -13.71 -22.43 2.83
C PRO A 352 -12.35 -22.56 2.13
N PHE A 353 -12.22 -22.08 0.89
CA PHE A 353 -11.04 -22.22 0.03
C PHE A 353 -10.51 -20.89 -0.49
N TYR A 354 -11.35 -19.84 -0.48
CA TYR A 354 -11.01 -18.46 -0.87
C TYR A 354 -11.87 -17.48 -0.05
N MET A 355 -11.27 -16.89 0.99
CA MET A 355 -12.00 -16.17 2.03
C MET A 355 -11.75 -14.66 2.06
N HIS A 356 -11.01 -14.11 1.10
CA HIS A 356 -10.71 -12.67 1.04
C HIS A 356 -11.16 -12.02 -0.28
N GLY A 357 -11.05 -10.69 -0.37
CA GLY A 357 -11.26 -9.94 -1.60
C GLY A 357 -10.15 -10.20 -2.61
N THR A 358 -10.41 -9.91 -3.89
CA THR A 358 -9.41 -10.09 -4.95
C THR A 358 -8.50 -8.88 -5.10
N GLY A 359 -8.68 -7.84 -4.30
CA GLY A 359 -7.81 -6.67 -4.38
C GLY A 359 -8.31 -5.47 -3.59
N HIS A 360 -7.42 -4.51 -3.44
CA HIS A 360 -7.61 -3.23 -2.75
C HIS A 360 -6.93 -2.09 -3.50
N TRP A 361 -7.27 -0.85 -3.17
CA TRP A 361 -6.55 0.32 -3.67
C TRP A 361 -5.11 0.30 -3.17
N LEU A 362 -4.17 0.70 -4.02
CA LEU A 362 -2.75 0.77 -3.73
C LEU A 362 -2.23 2.18 -4.02
N GLY A 363 -1.30 2.67 -3.20
CA GLY A 363 -0.70 3.99 -3.40
C GLY A 363 0.33 4.36 -2.35
N LEU A 364 0.10 5.46 -1.62
CA LEU A 364 0.95 5.84 -0.48
C LEU A 364 0.81 4.89 0.70
N ASP A 365 -0.32 4.23 0.82
CA ASP A 365 -0.52 3.12 1.74
C ASP A 365 -0.71 1.83 0.93
N VAL A 366 -0.32 0.68 1.48
CA VAL A 366 -0.58 -0.62 0.84
C VAL A 366 -2.07 -0.83 0.68
N HIS A 367 -2.86 -0.65 1.73
CA HIS A 367 -4.31 -0.53 1.67
C HIS A 367 -4.65 0.97 1.55
N ASP A 368 -4.62 1.48 0.32
CA ASP A 368 -4.71 2.91 0.08
C ASP A 368 -6.13 3.47 0.26
N ALA A 369 -6.18 4.76 0.49
CA ALA A 369 -7.40 5.51 0.70
C ALA A 369 -8.27 5.56 -0.57
N GLY A 370 -9.59 5.56 -0.36
CA GLY A 370 -10.57 5.68 -1.44
C GLY A 370 -11.82 4.86 -1.16
N ARG A 371 -12.97 5.36 -1.57
CA ARG A 371 -14.24 4.65 -1.39
C ARG A 371 -14.42 3.62 -2.50
N TYR A 372 -14.88 2.40 -2.14
CA TYR A 372 -15.26 1.35 -3.10
C TYR A 372 -16.70 1.50 -3.61
N THR A 373 -17.49 2.35 -2.96
CA THR A 373 -18.88 2.62 -3.32
C THR A 373 -19.09 4.10 -3.62
N GLY A 374 -19.92 4.39 -4.62
CA GLY A 374 -20.40 5.73 -4.91
C GLY A 374 -21.42 6.23 -3.88
N ASP A 375 -21.86 7.48 -4.03
CA ASP A 375 -22.87 8.09 -3.15
C ASP A 375 -24.25 7.44 -3.30
N ASP A 376 -24.49 6.74 -4.39
CA ASP A 376 -25.70 5.95 -4.65
C ASP A 376 -25.67 4.55 -3.99
N GLY A 377 -24.63 4.23 -3.22
CA GLY A 377 -24.43 2.95 -2.54
C GLY A 377 -24.01 1.81 -3.48
N LYS A 378 -23.82 2.05 -4.77
CA LYS A 378 -23.36 1.06 -5.74
C LYS A 378 -21.81 1.01 -5.78
N PRO A 379 -21.23 -0.11 -6.26
CA PRO A 379 -19.80 -0.15 -6.54
C PRO A 379 -19.41 1.02 -7.46
N ARG A 380 -18.37 1.78 -7.07
CA ARG A 380 -17.91 2.92 -7.87
C ARG A 380 -17.37 2.45 -9.22
N LYS A 381 -17.42 3.31 -10.21
CA LYS A 381 -16.78 3.07 -11.49
C LYS A 381 -15.28 3.24 -11.40
N LEU A 382 -14.56 2.37 -12.09
CA LEU A 382 -13.13 2.50 -12.27
C LEU A 382 -12.82 3.68 -13.20
N GLU A 383 -11.82 4.45 -12.84
CA GLU A 383 -11.37 5.62 -13.58
C GLU A 383 -9.87 5.49 -13.87
N LYS A 384 -9.44 6.05 -14.99
CA LYS A 384 -8.02 6.14 -15.35
C LYS A 384 -7.19 6.74 -14.23
N GLY A 385 -6.06 6.13 -13.90
CA GLY A 385 -5.17 6.55 -12.83
C GLY A 385 -5.49 5.91 -11.46
N MET A 386 -6.58 5.16 -11.33
CA MET A 386 -6.77 4.29 -10.16
C MET A 386 -5.78 3.15 -10.22
N VAL A 387 -5.25 2.74 -9.07
CA VAL A 387 -4.35 1.58 -8.94
C VAL A 387 -4.95 0.62 -7.94
N ILE A 388 -5.02 -0.66 -8.31
CA ILE A 388 -5.64 -1.72 -7.53
C ILE A 388 -4.78 -2.98 -7.60
N THR A 389 -4.71 -3.74 -6.49
CA THR A 389 -4.11 -5.09 -6.51
C THR A 389 -5.06 -6.10 -7.12
N VAL A 390 -4.50 -7.19 -7.67
CA VAL A 390 -5.27 -8.34 -8.16
C VAL A 390 -4.61 -9.61 -7.63
N GLU A 391 -5.19 -10.17 -6.57
CA GLU A 391 -4.59 -11.18 -5.69
C GLU A 391 -5.47 -12.42 -5.44
N PRO A 392 -6.01 -13.09 -6.45
CA PRO A 392 -6.74 -14.33 -6.21
C PRO A 392 -5.85 -15.40 -5.59
N GLY A 393 -6.46 -16.28 -4.79
CA GLY A 393 -5.78 -17.39 -4.15
C GLY A 393 -6.67 -18.60 -3.94
N LEU A 394 -6.05 -19.75 -3.64
CA LEU A 394 -6.69 -20.95 -3.14
C LEU A 394 -5.88 -21.49 -1.95
N TYR A 395 -6.60 -21.83 -0.87
CA TYR A 395 -6.03 -22.18 0.41
C TYR A 395 -6.62 -23.50 0.91
N PHE A 396 -5.79 -24.53 0.93
CA PHE A 396 -6.17 -25.91 1.25
C PHE A 396 -5.45 -26.39 2.51
N ALA A 397 -5.83 -25.84 3.66
CA ALA A 397 -5.23 -26.17 4.93
C ALA A 397 -5.18 -27.68 5.17
N HIS A 398 -4.12 -28.14 5.85
CA HIS A 398 -3.85 -29.55 6.04
C HIS A 398 -4.97 -30.27 6.81
N ASP A 399 -5.61 -29.59 7.72
CA ASP A 399 -6.71 -30.09 8.56
C ASP A 399 -8.10 -29.90 7.95
N ASN A 400 -8.22 -29.25 6.79
CA ASN A 400 -9.54 -29.00 6.16
C ASN A 400 -10.14 -30.31 5.63
N PRO A 401 -11.23 -30.84 6.24
CA PRO A 401 -11.82 -32.10 5.84
C PRO A 401 -12.51 -32.05 4.47
N LEU A 402 -12.85 -30.86 3.97
CA LEU A 402 -13.50 -30.66 2.67
C LEU A 402 -12.53 -30.82 1.49
N VAL A 403 -11.22 -30.78 1.78
CA VAL A 403 -10.17 -30.88 0.77
C VAL A 403 -9.68 -32.32 0.62
N PRO A 404 -9.63 -32.88 -0.61
CA PRO A 404 -9.00 -34.17 -0.87
C PRO A 404 -7.54 -34.19 -0.38
N LYS A 405 -7.10 -35.28 0.24
CA LYS A 405 -5.78 -35.40 0.88
C LYS A 405 -4.62 -34.95 -0.01
N LYS A 406 -4.69 -35.20 -1.33
CA LYS A 406 -3.64 -34.85 -2.28
C LYS A 406 -3.41 -33.35 -2.47
N TYR A 407 -4.38 -32.50 -2.09
CA TYR A 407 -4.27 -31.04 -2.21
C TYR A 407 -4.00 -30.36 -0.86
N ARG A 408 -4.10 -31.08 0.26
CA ARG A 408 -3.92 -30.50 1.60
C ARG A 408 -2.52 -29.95 1.81
N GLY A 409 -2.40 -28.80 2.48
CA GLY A 409 -1.16 -28.08 2.70
C GLY A 409 -0.73 -27.20 1.53
N ILE A 410 -1.58 -27.07 0.49
CA ILE A 410 -1.32 -26.16 -0.62
C ILE A 410 -2.04 -24.82 -0.35
N GLY A 411 -1.25 -23.74 -0.24
CA GLY A 411 -1.73 -22.36 -0.26
C GLY A 411 -1.06 -21.59 -1.38
N ILE A 412 -1.85 -20.96 -2.25
CA ILE A 412 -1.35 -20.24 -3.43
C ILE A 412 -2.05 -18.89 -3.53
N ARG A 413 -1.26 -17.81 -3.61
CA ARG A 413 -1.69 -16.47 -4.01
C ARG A 413 -0.79 -15.97 -5.12
N ILE A 414 -1.38 -15.32 -6.13
CA ILE A 414 -0.67 -14.66 -7.23
C ILE A 414 -1.25 -13.25 -7.33
N GLU A 415 -0.41 -12.26 -7.10
CA GLU A 415 -0.82 -10.85 -6.99
C GLU A 415 0.00 -9.94 -7.87
N ASP A 416 -0.69 -8.99 -8.49
CA ASP A 416 -0.11 -7.95 -9.31
C ASP A 416 -0.74 -6.58 -9.00
N ASP A 417 0.08 -5.52 -9.09
CA ASP A 417 -0.33 -4.12 -9.05
C ASP A 417 -0.79 -3.67 -10.43
N VAL A 418 -2.01 -3.16 -10.55
CA VAL A 418 -2.63 -2.83 -11.82
C VAL A 418 -3.14 -1.39 -11.86
N VAL A 419 -2.68 -0.62 -12.84
CA VAL A 419 -3.17 0.74 -13.13
C VAL A 419 -4.32 0.66 -14.13
N ILE A 420 -5.43 1.30 -13.80
CA ILE A 420 -6.56 1.48 -14.71
C ILE A 420 -6.19 2.53 -15.78
N THR A 421 -6.34 2.19 -17.04
CA THR A 421 -6.05 3.04 -18.19
C THR A 421 -7.29 3.24 -19.08
N ASP A 422 -7.19 4.08 -20.10
CA ASP A 422 -8.24 4.22 -21.13
C ASP A 422 -8.30 3.00 -22.09
N GLY A 423 -7.28 2.13 -22.05
CA GLY A 423 -7.16 0.93 -22.87
C GLY A 423 -6.99 -0.32 -22.02
N GLU A 424 -6.00 -1.14 -22.38
CA GLU A 424 -5.66 -2.33 -21.59
C GLU A 424 -5.04 -1.92 -20.24
N PRO A 425 -5.32 -2.66 -19.16
CA PRO A 425 -4.74 -2.37 -17.84
C PRO A 425 -3.22 -2.46 -17.86
N LEU A 426 -2.54 -1.59 -17.14
CA LEU A 426 -1.09 -1.59 -17.03
C LEU A 426 -0.66 -2.34 -15.76
N VAL A 427 -0.05 -3.49 -15.92
CA VAL A 427 0.52 -4.27 -14.81
C VAL A 427 1.90 -3.72 -14.47
N LEU A 428 2.06 -3.16 -13.27
CA LEU A 428 3.33 -2.59 -12.79
C LEU A 428 4.36 -3.66 -12.42
N THR A 429 3.88 -4.83 -12.01
CA THR A 429 4.65 -5.94 -11.44
C THR A 429 5.03 -7.01 -12.47
N HIS A 430 4.94 -6.69 -13.77
CA HIS A 430 5.19 -7.64 -14.86
C HIS A 430 6.63 -8.21 -14.92
N ASP A 431 7.58 -7.58 -14.22
CA ASP A 431 8.99 -8.01 -14.22
C ASP A 431 9.23 -9.30 -13.43
N VAL A 432 8.31 -9.68 -12.51
CA VAL A 432 8.43 -10.94 -11.77
C VAL A 432 7.61 -12.05 -12.48
N PRO A 433 8.22 -13.21 -12.78
CA PRO A 433 7.53 -14.29 -13.48
C PRO A 433 6.35 -14.85 -12.68
N LYS A 434 5.30 -15.27 -13.39
CA LYS A 434 4.13 -15.89 -12.77
C LYS A 434 3.63 -17.16 -13.48
N THR A 435 4.21 -17.58 -14.61
CA THR A 435 3.91 -18.91 -15.16
C THR A 435 4.82 -19.96 -14.52
N THR A 436 4.34 -21.18 -14.36
CA THR A 436 5.11 -22.27 -13.74
C THR A 436 6.43 -22.51 -14.47
N GLU A 437 6.43 -22.47 -15.79
CA GLU A 437 7.62 -22.67 -16.62
C GLU A 437 8.65 -21.55 -16.44
N ALA A 438 8.20 -20.29 -16.34
CA ALA A 438 9.09 -19.15 -16.16
C ALA A 438 9.68 -19.12 -14.76
N ILE A 439 8.91 -19.48 -13.72
CA ILE A 439 9.38 -19.62 -12.34
C ILE A 439 10.44 -20.73 -12.25
N GLU A 440 10.15 -21.93 -12.78
CA GLU A 440 11.11 -23.04 -12.77
C GLU A 440 12.41 -22.67 -13.51
N ALA A 441 12.32 -21.99 -14.64
CA ALA A 441 13.48 -21.52 -15.39
C ALA A 441 14.30 -20.47 -14.61
N LEU A 442 13.64 -19.55 -13.90
CA LEU A 442 14.29 -18.55 -13.05
C LEU A 442 15.02 -19.20 -11.87
N MET A 443 14.39 -20.17 -11.20
CA MET A 443 14.96 -20.86 -10.03
C MET A 443 16.22 -21.68 -10.35
N GLN A 444 16.47 -22.00 -11.61
CA GLN A 444 17.71 -22.66 -12.07
C GLN A 444 18.87 -21.66 -12.25
N GLN A 445 18.61 -20.36 -12.26
CA GLN A 445 19.62 -19.33 -12.40
C GLN A 445 20.29 -19.03 -11.05
N LYS A 446 21.54 -18.59 -11.08
CA LYS A 446 22.24 -18.19 -9.85
C LYS A 446 21.75 -16.81 -9.41
N VAL A 447 21.71 -16.62 -8.10
CA VAL A 447 21.54 -15.29 -7.50
C VAL A 447 22.66 -14.38 -7.97
N ASP A 448 22.33 -13.23 -8.49
CA ASP A 448 23.34 -12.21 -8.82
C ASP A 448 24.01 -11.72 -7.53
N SER A 449 25.35 -11.75 -7.53
CA SER A 449 26.22 -11.39 -6.40
C SER A 449 26.25 -9.87 -6.14
#